data_906f02a8f5c3cd79d1f3b1b68f1718b6
#
_entry.id   906f02a8f5c3cd79d1f3b1b68f1718b6
#
_cell.length_a   1.000
_cell.length_b   1.000
_cell.length_c   1.000
_cell.angle_alpha   90.00
_cell.angle_beta   90.00
_cell.angle_gamma   90.00
#
_symmetry.space_group_name_H-M   'P 1'
#
loop_
_entity.id
_entity.type
_entity.pdbx_description
1 polymer ?
#
loop_
_entity_poly.entity_id
_entity_poly.type
_entity_poly.pdbx_seq_one_letter_code
_entity_poly.pdbx_strand_id
1 'polypeptide(L)'
;MNGTILIAAALVCCASGFVLNSMYAKKYGESAVQWKPCALQFICIGGTLIQLPGDEMSLQFLFWIVASVFSCVAGLLLCRQHAKCQQAGSGDTVVAMAAQALLPFGAAVVILLAAGMIAFGFLWEH
;
A
#
# COMPACT_ATOMS: atom_id res chain seq x y z
N MET A 1 14.60 2.59 -17.44
CA MET A 1 13.35 2.54 -18.20
C MET A 1 12.22 1.90 -17.41
N ASN A 2 12.43 0.69 -16.94
CA ASN A 2 11.42 0.01 -16.12
C ASN A 2 11.11 0.75 -14.83
N GLY A 3 12.09 1.49 -14.29
CA GLY A 3 11.88 2.28 -13.10
C GLY A 3 10.86 3.41 -13.27
N THR A 4 10.87 4.06 -14.42
CA THR A 4 9.91 5.13 -14.72
C THR A 4 8.49 4.58 -14.79
N ILE A 5 8.33 3.42 -15.43
CA ILE A 5 7.03 2.75 -15.54
C ILE A 5 6.53 2.34 -14.15
N LEU A 6 7.42 1.79 -13.31
CA LEU A 6 7.08 1.40 -11.95
C LEU A 6 6.65 2.59 -11.10
N ILE A 7 7.38 3.72 -11.20
CA ILE A 7 7.03 4.93 -10.47
C ILE A 7 5.67 5.44 -10.94
N ALA A 8 5.44 5.49 -12.25
CA ALA A 8 4.17 5.94 -12.79
C ALA A 8 3.02 5.05 -12.33
N ALA A 9 3.21 3.73 -12.38
CA ALA A 9 2.19 2.78 -11.92
C ALA A 9 1.91 2.95 -10.43
N ALA A 10 2.96 3.11 -9.63
CA ALA A 10 2.82 3.30 -8.18
C ALA A 10 2.09 4.61 -7.86
N LEU A 11 2.41 5.70 -8.60
CA LEU A 11 1.73 6.97 -8.43
C LEU A 11 0.26 6.86 -8.79
N VAL A 12 -0.06 6.15 -9.87
CA VAL A 12 -1.45 5.91 -10.29
C VAL A 12 -2.19 5.12 -9.21
N CYS A 13 -1.57 4.07 -8.68
CA CYS A 13 -2.17 3.28 -7.61
C CYS A 13 -2.44 4.13 -6.37
N CYS A 14 -1.46 4.93 -5.96
CA CYS A 14 -1.59 5.79 -4.79
C CYS A 14 -2.69 6.84 -5.00
N ALA A 15 -2.69 7.49 -6.17
CA ALA A 15 -3.69 8.49 -6.51
C ALA A 15 -5.10 7.87 -6.57
N SER A 16 -5.22 6.69 -7.18
CA SER A 16 -6.49 5.96 -7.24
C SER A 16 -6.99 5.64 -5.84
N GLY A 17 -6.10 5.17 -4.96
CA GLY A 17 -6.46 4.89 -3.59
C GLY A 17 -6.98 6.12 -2.86
N PHE A 18 -6.30 7.26 -3.02
CA PHE A 18 -6.75 8.53 -2.44
C PHE A 18 -8.10 8.98 -2.99
N VAL A 19 -8.29 8.86 -4.30
CA VAL A 19 -9.56 9.24 -4.94
C VAL A 19 -10.70 8.37 -4.40
N LEU A 20 -10.50 7.06 -4.36
CA LEU A 20 -11.51 6.13 -3.85
C LEU A 20 -11.84 6.43 -2.39
N ASN A 21 -10.82 6.68 -1.57
CA ASN A 21 -11.01 7.02 -0.17
C ASN A 21 -11.78 8.33 -0.03
N SER A 22 -11.45 9.35 -0.86
CA SER A 22 -12.15 10.63 -0.84
C SER A 22 -13.62 10.49 -1.24
N MET A 23 -13.89 9.69 -2.26
CA MET A 23 -15.27 9.42 -2.70
C MET A 23 -16.09 8.79 -1.58
N TYR A 24 -15.51 7.79 -0.92
CA TYR A 24 -16.15 7.14 0.20
C TYR A 24 -16.36 8.11 1.36
N ALA A 25 -15.34 8.89 1.68
CA ALA A 25 -15.41 9.85 2.79
C ALA A 25 -16.48 10.92 2.57
N LYS A 26 -16.62 11.39 1.32
CA LYS A 26 -17.67 12.35 1.00
C LYS A 26 -19.06 11.75 1.19
N LYS A 27 -19.21 10.47 0.89
CA LYS A 27 -20.51 9.80 0.97
C LYS A 27 -20.91 9.45 2.40
N TYR A 28 -19.94 9.00 3.21
CA TYR A 28 -20.19 8.49 4.56
C TYR A 28 -19.68 9.39 5.66
N GLY A 29 -18.93 10.42 5.32
CA GLY A 29 -18.39 11.37 6.32
C GLY A 29 -17.16 10.89 7.06
N GLU A 30 -16.69 9.67 6.79
CA GLU A 30 -15.51 9.10 7.43
C GLU A 30 -14.61 8.44 6.40
N SER A 31 -13.30 8.41 6.71
CA SER A 31 -12.31 7.76 5.85
C SER A 31 -12.59 6.27 5.74
N ALA A 32 -12.51 5.73 4.52
CA ALA A 32 -12.63 4.30 4.27
C ALA A 32 -11.41 3.55 4.78
N VAL A 33 -10.23 4.17 4.66
CA VAL A 33 -8.96 3.53 4.99
C VAL A 33 -8.77 3.52 6.49
N GLN A 34 -8.45 2.35 7.03
CA GLN A 34 -8.08 2.18 8.42
C GLN A 34 -6.58 2.44 8.55
N TRP A 35 -6.21 3.56 9.17
CA TRP A 35 -4.83 4.04 9.15
C TRP A 35 -3.87 3.15 9.94
N LYS A 36 -4.33 2.54 11.05
CA LYS A 36 -3.46 1.65 11.82
C LYS A 36 -3.03 0.42 11.02
N PRO A 37 -3.97 -0.37 10.45
CA PRO A 37 -3.55 -1.48 9.59
C PRO A 37 -2.86 -1.00 8.31
N CYS A 38 -3.19 0.20 7.81
CA CYS A 38 -2.50 0.77 6.65
C CYS A 38 -1.02 0.98 6.94
N ALA A 39 -0.68 1.52 8.12
CA ALA A 39 0.71 1.71 8.52
C ALA A 39 1.44 0.37 8.62
N LEU A 40 0.80 -0.64 9.20
CA LEU A 40 1.37 -1.98 9.30
C LEU A 40 1.58 -2.60 7.93
N GLN A 41 0.60 -2.47 7.02
CA GLN A 41 0.71 -2.92 5.65
C GLN A 41 1.88 -2.25 4.94
N PHE A 42 2.01 -0.93 5.11
CA PHE A 42 3.09 -0.15 4.52
C PHE A 42 4.45 -0.67 4.99
N ILE A 43 4.61 -0.88 6.29
CA ILE A 43 5.86 -1.37 6.87
C ILE A 43 6.20 -2.76 6.34
N CYS A 44 5.24 -3.67 6.33
CA CYS A 44 5.46 -5.04 5.88
C CYS A 44 5.78 -5.10 4.39
N ILE A 45 5.04 -4.36 3.57
CA ILE A 45 5.28 -4.30 2.11
C ILE A 45 6.65 -3.70 1.85
N GLY A 46 6.99 -2.61 2.56
CA GLY A 46 8.29 -1.95 2.42
C GLY A 46 9.43 -2.89 2.78
N GLY A 47 9.31 -3.62 3.89
CA GLY A 47 10.30 -4.60 4.30
C GLY A 47 10.49 -5.70 3.26
N THR A 48 9.39 -6.19 2.69
CA THR A 48 9.46 -7.20 1.63
C THR A 48 10.17 -6.67 0.39
N LEU A 49 9.83 -5.44 -0.03
CA LEU A 49 10.43 -4.84 -1.22
C LEU A 49 11.92 -4.59 -1.05
N ILE A 50 12.35 -4.22 0.16
CA ILE A 50 13.77 -4.03 0.45
C ILE A 50 14.54 -5.34 0.28
N GLN A 51 13.92 -6.47 0.55
CA GLN A 51 14.56 -7.79 0.41
C GLN A 51 14.62 -8.29 -1.03
N LEU A 52 13.83 -7.70 -1.94
CA LEU A 52 13.72 -8.19 -3.33
C LEU A 52 15.04 -8.30 -4.07
N PRO A 53 16.01 -7.36 -3.93
CA PRO A 53 17.28 -7.49 -4.66
C PRO A 53 18.15 -8.67 -4.22
N GLY A 54 17.80 -9.36 -3.14
CA GLY A 54 18.53 -10.53 -2.68
C GLY A 54 18.38 -11.70 -3.64
N ASP A 55 19.49 -12.37 -3.93
CA ASP A 55 19.50 -13.51 -4.84
C ASP A 55 18.99 -14.79 -4.19
N GLU A 56 19.01 -14.86 -2.89
CA GLU A 56 18.61 -16.05 -2.15
C GLU A 56 17.35 -15.80 -1.34
N MET A 57 16.45 -16.80 -1.36
CA MET A 57 15.24 -16.75 -0.56
C MET A 57 15.58 -17.14 0.87
N SER A 58 15.80 -16.12 1.70
CA SER A 58 16.11 -16.33 3.11
C SER A 58 14.85 -16.54 3.93
N LEU A 59 15.03 -17.11 5.13
CA LEU A 59 13.94 -17.25 6.08
C LEU A 59 13.35 -15.88 6.45
N GLN A 60 14.19 -14.87 6.53
CA GLN A 60 13.78 -13.49 6.80
C GLN A 60 12.87 -12.96 5.69
N PHE A 61 13.21 -13.24 4.43
CA PHE A 61 12.39 -12.83 3.29
C PHE A 61 11.00 -13.48 3.35
N LEU A 62 10.96 -14.78 3.65
CA LEU A 62 9.69 -15.51 3.81
C LEU A 62 8.86 -14.92 4.95
N PHE A 63 9.51 -14.57 6.06
CA PHE A 63 8.85 -13.92 7.18
C PHE A 63 8.17 -12.61 6.74
N TRP A 64 8.88 -11.78 5.98
CA TRP A 64 8.34 -10.51 5.51
C TRP A 64 7.16 -10.72 4.54
N ILE A 65 7.26 -11.73 3.66
CA ILE A 65 6.16 -12.05 2.74
C ILE A 65 4.92 -12.47 3.52
N VAL A 66 5.09 -13.39 4.47
CA VAL A 66 3.98 -13.87 5.29
C VAL A 66 3.37 -12.72 6.10
N ALA A 67 4.21 -11.89 6.71
CA ALA A 67 3.74 -10.73 7.47
C ALA A 67 2.95 -9.77 6.58
N SER A 68 3.41 -9.54 5.35
CA SER A 68 2.71 -8.68 4.39
C SER A 68 1.33 -9.23 4.05
N VAL A 69 1.25 -10.53 3.76
CA VAL A 69 -0.02 -11.17 3.44
C VAL A 69 -0.99 -11.06 4.61
N PHE A 70 -0.53 -11.39 5.83
CA PHE A 70 -1.38 -11.31 7.00
C PHE A 70 -1.84 -9.88 7.28
N SER A 71 -0.95 -8.91 7.16
CA SER A 71 -1.32 -7.51 7.41
C SER A 71 -2.31 -7.00 6.37
N CYS A 72 -2.14 -7.40 5.10
CA CYS A 72 -3.08 -7.01 4.04
C CYS A 72 -4.46 -7.61 4.29
N VAL A 73 -4.52 -8.90 4.62
CA VAL A 73 -5.80 -9.57 4.91
C VAL A 73 -6.47 -8.93 6.11
N ALA A 74 -5.71 -8.71 7.19
CA ALA A 74 -6.24 -8.06 8.40
C ALA A 74 -6.76 -6.66 8.10
N GLY A 75 -6.01 -5.87 7.34
CA GLY A 75 -6.42 -4.53 6.96
C GLY A 75 -7.71 -4.53 6.14
N LEU A 76 -7.80 -5.43 5.17
CA LEU A 76 -8.99 -5.55 4.34
C LEU A 76 -10.21 -5.98 5.16
N LEU A 77 -10.03 -6.94 6.08
CA LEU A 77 -11.12 -7.39 6.94
C LEU A 77 -11.61 -6.29 7.88
N LEU A 78 -10.67 -5.52 8.47
CA LEU A 78 -11.03 -4.40 9.34
C LEU A 78 -11.75 -3.31 8.55
N CYS A 79 -11.28 -3.02 7.34
CA CYS A 79 -11.92 -2.05 6.46
C CYS A 79 -13.35 -2.49 6.11
N ARG A 80 -13.50 -3.76 5.76
CA ARG A 80 -14.82 -4.34 5.45
C ARG A 80 -15.76 -4.24 6.63
N GLN A 81 -15.27 -4.58 7.83
CA GLN A 81 -16.07 -4.52 9.04
C GLN A 81 -16.51 -3.09 9.35
N HIS A 82 -15.60 -2.13 9.19
CA HIS A 82 -15.92 -0.73 9.37
C HIS A 82 -17.00 -0.27 8.37
N ALA A 83 -16.88 -0.68 7.11
CA ALA A 83 -17.87 -0.34 6.08
C ALA A 83 -19.24 -0.93 6.42
N LYS A 84 -19.27 -2.16 6.95
CA LYS A 84 -20.53 -2.77 7.40
C LYS A 84 -21.14 -2.00 8.55
N CYS A 85 -20.33 -1.51 9.49
CA CYS A 85 -20.83 -0.69 10.60
C CYS A 85 -21.43 0.62 10.11
N GLN A 86 -20.97 1.14 8.98
CA GLN A 86 -21.51 2.34 8.36
C GLN A 86 -22.66 2.03 7.40
N GLN A 87 -23.09 0.77 7.32
CA GLN A 87 -24.16 0.30 6.46
C GLN A 87 -23.87 0.61 4.98
N ALA A 88 -22.60 0.50 4.60
CA ALA A 88 -22.18 0.70 3.21
C ALA A 88 -22.74 -0.40 2.32
N GLY A 89 -23.12 -0.04 1.11
CA GLY A 89 -23.54 -1.02 0.10
C GLY A 89 -22.35 -1.87 -0.35
N SER A 90 -22.63 -2.98 -1.06
CA SER A 90 -21.57 -3.90 -1.49
C SER A 90 -20.57 -3.20 -2.41
N GLY A 91 -21.04 -2.32 -3.31
CA GLY A 91 -20.14 -1.56 -4.18
C GLY A 91 -19.23 -0.62 -3.40
N ASP A 92 -19.78 0.07 -2.40
CA ASP A 92 -19.00 0.99 -1.57
C ASP A 92 -18.01 0.24 -0.68
N THR A 93 -18.38 -0.96 -0.23
CA THR A 93 -17.46 -1.82 0.52
C THR A 93 -16.27 -2.21 -0.34
N VAL A 94 -16.51 -2.55 -1.61
CA VAL A 94 -15.43 -2.88 -2.55
C VAL A 94 -14.52 -1.67 -2.77
N VAL A 95 -15.10 -0.47 -2.91
CA VAL A 95 -14.34 0.77 -3.06
C VAL A 95 -13.44 0.99 -1.84
N ALA A 96 -13.99 0.80 -0.63
CA ALA A 96 -13.22 0.96 0.61
C ALA A 96 -12.07 -0.04 0.68
N MET A 97 -12.32 -1.30 0.35
CA MET A 97 -11.30 -2.34 0.37
C MET A 97 -10.21 -2.08 -0.67
N ALA A 98 -10.61 -1.60 -1.86
CA ALA A 98 -9.65 -1.24 -2.90
C ALA A 98 -8.72 -0.11 -2.43
N ALA A 99 -9.28 0.92 -1.80
CA ALA A 99 -8.48 2.02 -1.24
C ALA A 99 -7.52 1.51 -0.17
N GLN A 100 -8.01 0.63 0.71
CA GLN A 100 -7.18 0.06 1.78
C GLN A 100 -6.01 -0.75 1.22
N ALA A 101 -6.20 -1.43 0.09
CA ALA A 101 -5.13 -2.22 -0.53
C ALA A 101 -4.17 -1.34 -1.33
N LEU A 102 -4.69 -0.37 -2.09
CA LEU A 102 -3.88 0.43 -3.02
C LEU A 102 -2.99 1.43 -2.31
N LEU A 103 -3.50 2.09 -1.26
CA LEU A 103 -2.75 3.16 -0.59
C LEU A 103 -1.42 2.69 -0.01
N PRO A 104 -1.37 1.65 0.84
CA PRO A 104 -0.09 1.25 1.42
C PRO A 104 0.87 0.68 0.39
N PHE A 105 0.37 -0.06 -0.60
CA PHE A 105 1.21 -0.63 -1.66
C PHE A 105 1.81 0.47 -2.51
N GLY A 106 0.98 1.38 -3.01
CA GLY A 106 1.44 2.49 -3.84
C GLY A 106 2.42 3.39 -3.09
N ALA A 107 2.10 3.72 -1.83
CA ALA A 107 2.96 4.56 -1.01
C ALA A 107 4.31 3.90 -0.77
N ALA A 108 4.33 2.61 -0.44
CA ALA A 108 5.58 1.88 -0.19
C ALA A 108 6.46 1.86 -1.43
N VAL A 109 5.88 1.57 -2.60
CA VAL A 109 6.65 1.52 -3.85
C VAL A 109 7.19 2.91 -4.20
N VAL A 110 6.36 3.95 -4.11
CA VAL A 110 6.78 5.33 -4.44
C VAL A 110 7.91 5.77 -3.52
N ILE A 111 7.78 5.57 -2.22
CA ILE A 111 8.78 6.03 -1.25
C ILE A 111 10.10 5.28 -1.44
N LEU A 112 10.05 3.96 -1.64
CA LEU A 112 11.26 3.17 -1.82
C LEU A 112 11.98 3.53 -3.13
N LEU A 113 11.22 3.71 -4.22
CA LEU A 113 11.82 4.11 -5.48
C LEU A 113 12.39 5.53 -5.41
N ALA A 114 11.68 6.46 -4.78
CA ALA A 114 12.16 7.82 -4.60
C ALA A 114 13.43 7.84 -3.75
N ALA A 115 13.44 7.11 -2.64
CA ALA A 115 14.61 7.03 -1.78
C ALA A 115 15.80 6.40 -2.52
N GLY A 116 15.55 5.35 -3.29
CA GLY A 116 16.58 4.71 -4.10
C GLY A 116 17.16 5.65 -5.16
N MET A 117 16.29 6.42 -5.81
CA MET A 117 16.73 7.38 -6.81
C MET A 117 17.55 8.51 -6.20
N ILE A 118 17.13 9.02 -5.05
CA ILE A 118 17.85 10.07 -4.33
C ILE A 118 19.23 9.55 -3.89
N ALA A 119 19.25 8.38 -3.28
CA ALA A 119 20.50 7.78 -2.82
C ALA A 119 21.44 7.49 -3.98
N PHE A 120 20.92 6.91 -5.07
CA PHE A 120 21.69 6.60 -6.26
C PHE A 120 22.20 7.87 -6.94
N GLY A 121 21.35 8.88 -7.06
CA GLY A 121 21.73 10.15 -7.63
C GLY A 121 22.80 10.85 -6.82
N PHE A 122 22.67 10.80 -5.50
CA PHE A 122 23.67 11.40 -4.59
C PHE A 122 25.02 10.70 -4.75
N LEU A 123 25.01 9.36 -4.80
CA LEU A 123 26.25 8.59 -4.99
C LEU A 123 26.82 8.79 -6.38
N TRP A 124 25.98 8.95 -7.37
CA TRP A 124 26.41 9.14 -8.76
C TRP A 124 27.13 10.46 -8.96
N GLU A 125 26.67 11.51 -8.29
CA GLU A 125 27.28 12.84 -8.43
C GLU A 125 28.63 12.93 -7.73
N HIS A 126 28.97 12.03 -6.85
CA HIS A 126 30.24 11.95 -6.17
C HIS A 126 31.12 10.86 -6.74
#